data_e6ba2eaf6262884cccac1a821b0d052d
#
_entry.id   e6ba2eaf6262884cccac1a821b0d052d
#
_cell.length_a   1.000
_cell.length_b   1.000
_cell.length_c   1.000
_cell.angle_alpha   90.00
_cell.angle_beta   90.00
_cell.angle_gamma   90.00
#
_symmetry.space_group_name_H-M   'P 1'
#
loop_
_entity.id
_entity.type
_entity.pdbx_description
1 polymer ?
#
loop_
_entity_poly.entity_id
_entity_poly.type
_entity_poly.pdbx_seq_one_letter_code
_entity_poly.pdbx_strand_id
1 'polypeptide(L)'
;TMLGVKNETYILINSYDMLVSFLYLTFLLTVGIKLFRKVLPYKQGLTASTDDVQDPEMESDGNYRAMLTKDGILNVGKILGITALICAISGGSALIFPEGAFMVVFILMLTTLGIGCSFIRPVHNLKHSYDLGMYFIYIFCIVVASMADLTSLDLAGGLNLMGYLLFAVFGSLAIQVILARIFRIDADTMVIASVTFINSPPFVPMMVAAMKNKS
;
A
#
# COMPACT_ATOMS: atom_id res chain seq x y z
N THR A 1 19.10 -6.35 12.20
CA THR A 1 18.72 -5.79 10.89
C THR A 1 19.62 -6.39 9.81
N MET A 2 19.08 -6.73 8.62
CA MET A 2 19.85 -7.31 7.49
C MET A 2 21.06 -6.47 7.06
N LEU A 3 21.04 -5.16 7.32
CA LEU A 3 22.08 -4.20 6.94
C LEU A 3 23.03 -3.83 8.09
N GLY A 4 23.00 -4.53 9.24
CA GLY A 4 23.85 -4.23 10.39
C GLY A 4 23.63 -2.86 11.06
N VAL A 5 22.50 -2.19 10.73
CA VAL A 5 22.13 -0.90 11.33
C VAL A 5 21.68 -1.12 12.78
N LYS A 6 22.10 -0.27 13.70
CA LYS A 6 21.68 -0.30 15.10
C LYS A 6 20.16 -0.14 15.19
N ASN A 7 19.50 -0.88 16.07
CA ASN A 7 18.04 -0.84 16.23
C ASN A 7 17.52 0.58 16.56
N GLU A 8 18.24 1.34 17.34
CA GLU A 8 17.90 2.74 17.68
C GLU A 8 17.83 3.62 16.43
N THR A 9 18.83 3.52 15.54
CA THR A 9 18.85 4.26 14.27
C THR A 9 17.71 3.83 13.35
N TYR A 10 17.39 2.54 13.33
CA TYR A 10 16.26 2.03 12.53
C TYR A 10 14.92 2.60 13.00
N ILE A 11 14.65 2.58 14.31
CA ILE A 11 13.42 3.12 14.91
C ILE A 11 13.31 4.62 14.61
N LEU A 12 14.40 5.34 14.73
CA LEU A 12 14.47 6.78 14.49
C LEU A 12 14.19 7.12 13.01
N ILE A 13 14.82 6.41 12.08
CA ILE A 13 14.57 6.58 10.64
C ILE A 13 13.09 6.28 10.31
N ASN A 14 12.55 5.18 10.85
CA ASN A 14 11.16 4.79 10.61
C ASN A 14 10.17 5.84 11.14
N SER A 15 10.44 6.46 12.29
CA SER A 15 9.59 7.52 12.84
C SER A 15 9.62 8.79 11.99
N TYR A 16 10.79 9.20 11.48
CA TYR A 16 10.89 10.33 10.54
C TYR A 16 10.24 10.01 9.19
N ASP A 17 10.38 8.78 8.69
CA ASP A 17 9.74 8.35 7.44
C ASP A 17 8.22 8.43 7.54
N MET A 18 7.64 8.03 8.67
CA MET A 18 6.19 8.18 8.91
C MET A 18 5.73 9.65 8.87
N LEU A 19 6.49 10.57 9.47
CA LEU A 19 6.17 12.00 9.42
C LEU A 19 6.26 12.54 7.99
N VAL A 20 7.31 12.20 7.28
CA VAL A 20 7.51 12.65 5.88
C VAL A 20 6.42 12.06 4.98
N SER A 21 6.09 10.79 5.16
CA SER A 21 5.01 10.12 4.43
C SER A 21 3.63 10.76 4.68
N PHE A 22 3.35 11.16 5.92
CA PHE A 22 2.13 11.88 6.27
C PHE A 22 2.07 13.26 5.61
N LEU A 23 3.18 14.02 5.65
CA LEU A 23 3.28 15.32 4.97
C LEU A 23 3.12 15.18 3.45
N TYR A 24 3.75 14.15 2.87
CA TYR A 24 3.66 13.85 1.46
C TYR A 24 2.22 13.51 1.04
N LEU A 25 1.54 12.65 1.79
CA LEU A 25 0.15 12.28 1.52
C LEU A 25 -0.77 13.50 1.63
N THR A 26 -0.59 14.32 2.66
CA THR A 26 -1.34 15.56 2.85
C THR A 26 -1.10 16.53 1.68
N PHE A 27 0.13 16.68 1.24
CA PHE A 27 0.48 17.47 0.06
C PHE A 27 -0.23 16.95 -1.20
N LEU A 28 -0.20 15.65 -1.45
CA LEU A 28 -0.88 15.06 -2.60
C LEU A 28 -2.39 15.28 -2.57
N LEU A 29 -3.03 15.06 -1.41
CA LEU A 29 -4.47 15.22 -1.24
C LEU A 29 -4.94 16.68 -1.39
N THR A 30 -4.13 17.65 -0.95
CA THR A 30 -4.51 19.07 -0.98
C THR A 30 -4.18 19.74 -2.31
N VAL A 31 -2.94 19.66 -2.72
CA VAL A 31 -2.38 20.39 -3.85
C VAL A 31 -2.01 19.48 -5.01
N GLY A 32 -1.42 18.32 -4.71
CA GLY A 32 -0.77 17.45 -5.69
C GLY A 32 -1.70 17.01 -6.81
N ILE A 33 -2.90 16.52 -6.50
CA ILE A 33 -3.88 16.08 -7.51
C ILE A 33 -4.19 17.20 -8.50
N LYS A 34 -4.47 18.40 -7.99
CA LYS A 34 -4.80 19.57 -8.84
C LYS A 34 -3.61 20.02 -9.69
N LEU A 35 -2.42 20.03 -9.08
CA LEU A 35 -1.19 20.46 -9.74
C LEU A 35 -0.81 19.50 -10.88
N PHE A 36 -0.85 18.20 -10.61
CA PHE A 36 -0.44 17.19 -11.58
C PHE A 36 -1.43 17.05 -12.74
N ARG A 37 -2.74 17.17 -12.48
CA ARG A 37 -3.75 17.24 -13.56
C ARG A 37 -3.57 18.45 -14.48
N LYS A 38 -2.95 19.54 -13.98
CA LYS A 38 -2.63 20.72 -14.80
C LYS A 38 -1.35 20.56 -15.62
N VAL A 39 -0.36 19.80 -15.10
CA VAL A 39 0.97 19.65 -15.70
C VAL A 39 1.06 18.45 -16.64
N LEU A 40 0.37 17.36 -16.31
CA LEU A 40 0.36 16.10 -17.04
C LEU A 40 -0.90 15.96 -17.91
N PRO A 41 -0.85 15.18 -19.00
CA PRO A 41 -2.04 14.87 -19.76
C PRO A 41 -3.09 14.21 -18.87
N TYR A 42 -4.27 14.77 -18.83
CA TYR A 42 -5.41 14.25 -18.10
C TYR A 42 -6.42 13.65 -19.09
N LYS A 43 -6.59 12.34 -19.03
CA LYS A 43 -7.63 11.64 -19.79
C LYS A 43 -8.82 11.41 -18.86
N GLN A 44 -9.87 12.14 -19.06
CA GLN A 44 -11.13 12.06 -18.28
C GLN A 44 -11.83 10.67 -18.33
N GLY A 45 -11.25 9.70 -19.03
CA GLY A 45 -11.84 8.38 -19.27
C GLY A 45 -11.38 7.25 -18.35
N LEU A 46 -10.30 7.41 -17.56
CA LEU A 46 -9.84 6.33 -16.69
C LEU A 46 -10.64 6.22 -15.38
N THR A 47 -11.26 7.31 -14.95
CA THR A 47 -12.25 7.32 -13.85
C THR A 47 -13.66 6.97 -14.32
N ALA A 48 -13.97 7.11 -15.63
CA ALA A 48 -15.27 6.73 -16.21
C ALA A 48 -15.33 5.26 -16.64
N SER A 49 -14.20 4.62 -16.92
CA SER A 49 -14.16 3.21 -17.35
C SER A 49 -14.30 2.21 -16.20
N THR A 50 -14.41 2.68 -14.96
CA THR A 50 -14.84 1.81 -13.85
C THR A 50 -16.34 1.54 -13.82
N ASP A 51 -17.12 2.21 -14.67
CA ASP A 51 -18.54 1.88 -14.84
C ASP A 51 -18.75 0.61 -15.67
N ASP A 52 -17.76 0.20 -16.48
CA ASP A 52 -17.81 -1.06 -17.26
C ASP A 52 -17.09 -2.23 -16.58
N VAL A 53 -16.24 -1.97 -15.59
CA VAL A 53 -15.78 -2.97 -14.64
C VAL A 53 -16.55 -2.71 -13.34
N GLN A 54 -17.83 -3.02 -13.37
CA GLN A 54 -18.59 -3.39 -12.19
C GLN A 54 -17.98 -4.70 -11.66
N ASP A 55 -16.80 -4.60 -11.03
CA ASP A 55 -16.45 -5.54 -9.99
C ASP A 55 -17.38 -5.18 -8.82
N PRO A 56 -18.41 -5.98 -8.56
CA PRO A 56 -19.35 -5.74 -7.46
C PRO A 56 -18.63 -5.71 -6.10
N GLU A 57 -17.34 -6.07 -6.10
CA GLU A 57 -16.48 -6.13 -4.93
C GLU A 57 -15.82 -4.80 -4.58
N MET A 58 -15.71 -3.83 -5.53
CA MET A 58 -15.13 -2.51 -5.25
C MET A 58 -16.16 -1.51 -4.68
N GLU A 59 -17.45 -1.78 -4.80
CA GLU A 59 -18.55 -1.05 -4.17
C GLU A 59 -19.04 -1.69 -2.87
N SER A 60 -18.20 -2.45 -2.20
CA SER A 60 -18.59 -2.87 -0.87
C SER A 60 -18.56 -1.64 0.05
N ASP A 61 -19.71 -1.14 0.34
CA ASP A 61 -20.06 -0.14 1.36
C ASP A 61 -19.68 -0.64 2.77
N GLY A 62 -18.47 -1.15 2.97
CA GLY A 62 -17.97 -1.61 4.26
C GLY A 62 -18.99 -2.46 5.05
N ASN A 63 -19.78 -3.26 4.33
CA ASN A 63 -20.84 -4.03 4.96
C ASN A 63 -20.28 -5.27 5.67
N TYR A 64 -19.38 -5.03 6.61
CA TYR A 64 -18.75 -6.07 7.44
C TYR A 64 -19.78 -6.95 8.17
N ARG A 65 -21.05 -6.49 8.27
CA ARG A 65 -22.16 -7.30 8.81
C ARG A 65 -22.48 -8.50 7.92
N ALA A 66 -22.28 -8.39 6.61
CA ALA A 66 -22.48 -9.51 5.69
C ALA A 66 -21.46 -10.64 5.91
N MET A 67 -20.25 -10.31 6.38
CA MET A 67 -19.22 -11.29 6.76
C MET A 67 -19.61 -12.10 7.99
N LEU A 68 -20.45 -11.55 8.86
CA LEU A 68 -20.96 -12.23 10.09
C LEU A 68 -22.15 -13.17 9.82
N THR A 69 -22.63 -13.24 8.59
CA THR A 69 -23.67 -14.20 8.18
C THR A 69 -23.07 -15.62 8.11
N LYS A 70 -23.86 -16.67 8.32
CA LYS A 70 -23.37 -18.06 8.27
C LYS A 70 -22.57 -18.38 7.00
N ASP A 71 -23.04 -17.93 5.85
CA ASP A 71 -22.33 -18.11 4.57
C ASP A 71 -21.08 -17.22 4.48
N GLY A 72 -21.12 -16.01 5.05
CA GLY A 72 -19.99 -15.11 5.16
C GLY A 72 -18.86 -15.71 6.02
N ILE A 73 -19.17 -16.22 7.18
CA ILE A 73 -18.21 -16.89 8.08
C ILE A 73 -17.53 -18.08 7.40
N LEU A 74 -18.30 -18.88 6.64
CA LEU A 74 -17.74 -20.01 5.90
C LEU A 74 -16.76 -19.56 4.82
N ASN A 75 -17.08 -18.47 4.10
CA ASN A 75 -16.20 -17.91 3.07
C ASN A 75 -14.95 -17.27 3.69
N VAL A 76 -15.10 -16.51 4.77
CA VAL A 76 -13.98 -15.98 5.56
C VAL A 76 -13.08 -17.10 6.06
N GLY A 77 -13.63 -18.19 6.58
CA GLY A 77 -12.87 -19.37 7.00
C GLY A 77 -12.08 -20.01 5.86
N LYS A 78 -12.65 -20.11 4.66
CA LYS A 78 -11.93 -20.60 3.47
C LYS A 78 -10.80 -19.68 3.06
N ILE A 79 -11.03 -18.36 3.06
CA ILE A 79 -9.99 -17.36 2.73
C ILE A 79 -8.84 -17.45 3.73
N LEU A 80 -9.15 -17.46 5.04
CA LEU A 80 -8.13 -17.61 6.08
C LEU A 80 -7.37 -18.94 5.96
N GLY A 81 -8.06 -20.04 5.65
CA GLY A 81 -7.43 -21.35 5.42
C GLY A 81 -6.45 -21.31 4.25
N ILE A 82 -6.83 -20.70 3.12
CA ILE A 82 -5.95 -20.54 1.94
C ILE A 82 -4.77 -19.64 2.30
N THR A 83 -5.00 -18.54 2.98
CA THR A 83 -3.93 -17.62 3.42
C THR A 83 -2.94 -18.32 4.37
N ALA A 84 -3.44 -19.08 5.34
CA ALA A 84 -2.61 -19.86 6.24
C ALA A 84 -1.77 -20.92 5.50
N LEU A 85 -2.37 -21.59 4.49
CA LEU A 85 -1.66 -22.54 3.64
C LEU A 85 -0.52 -21.87 2.86
N ILE A 86 -0.80 -20.71 2.23
CA ILE A 86 0.22 -19.93 1.50
C ILE A 86 1.33 -19.50 2.46
N CYS A 87 1.01 -19.03 3.66
CA CYS A 87 2.00 -18.67 4.66
C CYS A 87 2.85 -19.87 5.10
N ALA A 88 2.23 -21.04 5.30
CA ALA A 88 2.93 -22.25 5.68
C ALA A 88 3.91 -22.73 4.59
N ILE A 89 3.48 -22.72 3.33
CA ILE A 89 4.33 -23.08 2.17
C ILE A 89 5.47 -22.06 2.03
N SER A 90 5.18 -20.76 2.13
CA SER A 90 6.19 -19.70 2.01
C SER A 90 7.21 -19.78 3.15
N GLY A 91 6.76 -20.03 4.38
CA GLY A 91 7.63 -20.23 5.55
C GLY A 91 8.48 -21.49 5.42
N GLY A 92 7.86 -22.60 5.03
CA GLY A 92 8.58 -23.87 4.81
C GLY A 92 9.64 -23.77 3.72
N SER A 93 9.34 -23.10 2.61
CA SER A 93 10.33 -22.86 1.55
C SER A 93 11.46 -21.93 2.00
N ALA A 94 11.15 -20.92 2.81
CA ALA A 94 12.15 -19.98 3.32
C ALA A 94 13.14 -20.62 4.31
N LEU A 95 12.71 -21.65 5.05
CA LEU A 95 13.58 -22.39 5.98
C LEU A 95 14.70 -23.19 5.29
N ILE A 96 14.57 -23.46 3.98
CA ILE A 96 15.60 -24.16 3.18
C ILE A 96 16.81 -23.23 2.91
N PHE A 97 16.61 -21.91 3.02
CA PHE A 97 17.63 -20.91 2.71
C PHE A 97 18.37 -20.41 3.97
N PRO A 98 19.59 -19.89 3.84
CA PRO A 98 20.34 -19.34 4.95
C PRO A 98 19.58 -18.22 5.67
N GLU A 99 19.81 -18.04 6.98
CA GLU A 99 19.11 -17.06 7.83
C GLU A 99 19.08 -15.63 7.26
N GLY A 100 20.15 -15.20 6.57
CA GLY A 100 20.22 -13.89 5.92
C GLY A 100 19.27 -13.71 4.74
N ALA A 101 18.84 -14.78 4.08
CA ALA A 101 17.93 -14.74 2.93
C ALA A 101 16.48 -15.09 3.31
N PHE A 102 16.24 -15.61 4.50
CA PHE A 102 14.93 -16.09 4.98
C PHE A 102 13.80 -15.09 4.69
N MET A 103 13.96 -13.84 5.15
CA MET A 103 12.92 -12.81 5.01
C MET A 103 12.63 -12.47 3.54
N VAL A 104 13.67 -12.40 2.71
CA VAL A 104 13.53 -12.07 1.28
C VAL A 104 12.79 -13.19 0.57
N VAL A 105 13.20 -14.44 0.78
CA VAL A 105 12.57 -15.62 0.18
C VAL A 105 11.13 -15.77 0.66
N PHE A 106 10.88 -15.58 1.96
CA PHE A 106 9.54 -15.62 2.53
C PHE A 106 8.59 -14.65 1.84
N ILE A 107 8.99 -13.36 1.73
CA ILE A 107 8.16 -12.31 1.12
C ILE A 107 7.95 -12.60 -0.38
N LEU A 108 9.00 -12.99 -1.10
CA LEU A 108 8.89 -13.30 -2.53
C LEU A 108 7.96 -14.49 -2.78
N MET A 109 8.09 -15.56 -1.99
CA MET A 109 7.22 -16.74 -2.12
C MET A 109 5.78 -16.39 -1.74
N LEU A 110 5.57 -15.63 -0.66
CA LEU A 110 4.25 -15.20 -0.21
C LEU A 110 3.53 -14.40 -1.30
N THR A 111 4.21 -13.42 -1.89
CA THR A 111 3.64 -12.57 -2.95
C THR A 111 3.40 -13.36 -4.24
N THR A 112 4.35 -14.19 -4.66
CA THR A 112 4.23 -15.00 -5.88
C THR A 112 3.08 -16.00 -5.77
N LEU A 113 2.99 -16.72 -4.63
CA LEU A 113 1.90 -17.67 -4.38
C LEU A 113 0.56 -16.95 -4.24
N GLY A 114 0.52 -15.77 -3.61
CA GLY A 114 -0.69 -14.95 -3.50
C GLY A 114 -1.23 -14.54 -4.89
N ILE A 115 -0.34 -14.04 -5.75
CA ILE A 115 -0.69 -13.70 -7.14
C ILE A 115 -1.10 -14.97 -7.90
N GLY A 116 -0.36 -16.07 -7.77
CA GLY A 116 -0.67 -17.35 -8.39
C GLY A 116 -2.06 -17.87 -8.01
N CYS A 117 -2.42 -17.78 -6.73
CA CYS A 117 -3.75 -18.19 -6.24
C CYS A 117 -4.87 -17.32 -6.80
N SER A 118 -4.61 -16.04 -7.11
CA SER A 118 -5.60 -15.15 -7.73
C SER A 118 -6.05 -15.62 -9.13
N PHE A 119 -5.20 -16.35 -9.86
CA PHE A 119 -5.57 -16.94 -11.17
C PHE A 119 -6.48 -18.18 -11.05
N ILE A 120 -6.60 -18.74 -9.85
CA ILE A 120 -7.42 -19.93 -9.62
C ILE A 120 -8.87 -19.49 -9.46
N ARG A 121 -9.75 -19.82 -10.44
CA ARG A 121 -11.16 -19.41 -10.47
C ARG A 121 -11.94 -19.63 -9.16
N PRO A 122 -11.84 -20.78 -8.45
CA PRO A 122 -12.50 -20.96 -7.16
C PRO A 122 -12.07 -19.97 -6.07
N VAL A 123 -10.80 -19.49 -6.10
CA VAL A 123 -10.26 -18.53 -5.14
C VAL A 123 -10.67 -17.11 -5.53
N HIS A 124 -10.60 -16.79 -6.82
CA HIS A 124 -10.99 -15.50 -7.36
C HIS A 124 -12.48 -15.17 -7.08
N ASN A 125 -13.35 -16.17 -7.13
CA ASN A 125 -14.80 -16.01 -6.93
C ASN A 125 -15.23 -16.04 -5.44
N LEU A 126 -14.30 -16.03 -4.48
CA LEU A 126 -14.64 -15.99 -3.06
C LEU A 126 -15.17 -14.60 -2.69
N LYS A 127 -16.48 -14.54 -2.40
CA LYS A 127 -17.13 -13.33 -1.91
C LYS A 127 -16.48 -12.86 -0.62
N HIS A 128 -16.40 -11.54 -0.42
CA HIS A 128 -15.79 -10.88 0.74
C HIS A 128 -14.26 -11.02 0.89
N SER A 129 -13.55 -11.49 -0.15
CA SER A 129 -12.09 -11.56 -0.13
C SER A 129 -11.46 -10.17 -0.02
N TYR A 130 -11.97 -9.22 -0.79
CA TYR A 130 -11.54 -7.82 -0.76
C TYR A 130 -11.82 -7.16 0.60
N ASP A 131 -13.03 -7.32 1.14
CA ASP A 131 -13.43 -6.74 2.42
C ASP A 131 -12.56 -7.23 3.56
N LEU A 132 -12.28 -8.55 3.58
CA LEU A 132 -11.38 -9.14 4.57
C LEU A 132 -9.94 -8.63 4.43
N GLY A 133 -9.44 -8.50 3.20
CA GLY A 133 -8.14 -7.92 2.90
C GLY A 133 -8.05 -6.48 3.41
N MET A 134 -9.04 -5.65 3.13
CA MET A 134 -9.12 -4.26 3.61
C MET A 134 -9.16 -4.18 5.13
N TYR A 135 -9.89 -5.07 5.80
CA TYR A 135 -9.94 -5.14 7.26
C TYR A 135 -8.55 -5.42 7.86
N PHE A 136 -7.81 -6.39 7.31
CA PHE A 136 -6.43 -6.66 7.74
C PHE A 136 -5.48 -5.48 7.45
N ILE A 137 -5.67 -4.78 6.33
CA ILE A 137 -4.91 -3.57 6.02
C ILE A 137 -5.14 -2.48 7.07
N TYR A 138 -6.38 -2.26 7.51
CA TYR A 138 -6.67 -1.29 8.57
C TYR A 138 -6.03 -1.67 9.90
N ILE A 139 -6.09 -2.96 10.30
CA ILE A 139 -5.40 -3.44 11.50
C ILE A 139 -3.89 -3.21 11.37
N PHE A 140 -3.31 -3.56 10.23
CA PHE A 140 -1.90 -3.34 9.96
C PHE A 140 -1.52 -1.85 10.08
N CYS A 141 -2.31 -0.94 9.52
CA CYS A 141 -2.07 0.50 9.63
C CYS A 141 -2.08 0.98 11.09
N ILE A 142 -3.01 0.46 11.92
CA ILE A 142 -3.06 0.80 13.35
C ILE A 142 -1.81 0.30 14.07
N VAL A 143 -1.40 -0.94 13.81
CA VAL A 143 -0.20 -1.53 14.42
C VAL A 143 1.05 -0.74 14.04
N VAL A 144 1.21 -0.43 12.74
CA VAL A 144 2.36 0.34 12.24
C VAL A 144 2.35 1.75 12.84
N ALA A 145 1.20 2.41 12.91
CA ALA A 145 1.07 3.72 13.53
C ALA A 145 1.43 3.70 15.03
N SER A 146 1.10 2.62 15.75
CA SER A 146 1.46 2.46 17.17
C SER A 146 2.96 2.24 17.41
N MET A 147 3.70 1.81 16.40
CA MET A 147 5.17 1.66 16.47
C MET A 147 5.92 2.98 16.27
N ALA A 148 5.24 4.05 15.84
CA ALA A 148 5.83 5.37 15.71
C ALA A 148 6.05 5.97 17.10
N ASP A 149 7.30 6.05 17.53
CA ASP A 149 7.68 6.71 18.77
C ASP A 149 7.98 8.19 18.49
N LEU A 150 6.93 9.00 18.59
CA LEU A 150 7.04 10.46 18.39
C LEU A 150 7.77 11.16 19.55
N THR A 151 7.92 10.48 20.71
CA THR A 151 8.58 11.06 21.88
C THR A 151 10.09 10.96 21.80
N SER A 152 10.61 9.98 21.06
CA SER A 152 12.05 9.78 20.79
C SER A 152 12.58 10.67 19.66
N LEU A 153 11.72 11.46 19.00
CA LEU A 153 12.12 12.37 17.92
C LEU A 153 12.92 13.55 18.50
N ASP A 154 14.24 13.47 18.46
CA ASP A 154 15.10 14.64 18.67
C ASP A 154 15.05 15.53 17.42
N LEU A 155 14.10 16.47 17.42
CA LEU A 155 13.91 17.41 16.31
C LEU A 155 15.16 18.28 16.07
N ALA A 156 16.00 18.49 17.09
CA ALA A 156 17.19 19.30 16.95
C ALA A 156 18.36 18.51 16.32
N GLY A 157 18.56 17.25 16.73
CA GLY A 157 19.61 16.39 16.18
C GLY A 157 19.21 15.68 14.89
N GLY A 158 17.88 15.49 14.66
CA GLY A 158 17.35 14.77 13.51
C GLY A 158 17.01 15.61 12.28
N LEU A 159 17.17 16.93 12.33
CA LEU A 159 16.85 17.84 11.21
C LEU A 159 17.57 17.46 9.90
N ASN A 160 18.82 17.02 9.99
CA ASN A 160 19.58 16.58 8.82
C ASN A 160 18.97 15.32 8.20
N LEU A 161 18.54 14.37 9.04
CA LEU A 161 17.92 13.12 8.59
C LEU A 161 16.52 13.37 7.98
N MET A 162 15.73 14.22 8.63
CA MET A 162 14.43 14.63 8.12
C MET A 162 14.58 15.39 6.80
N GLY A 163 15.55 16.30 6.69
CA GLY A 163 15.87 17.01 5.46
C GLY A 163 16.27 16.08 4.32
N TYR A 164 17.07 15.06 4.62
CA TYR A 164 17.45 14.03 3.66
C TYR A 164 16.23 13.23 3.17
N LEU A 165 15.35 12.79 4.07
CA LEU A 165 14.14 12.06 3.73
C LEU A 165 13.18 12.92 2.90
N LEU A 166 12.97 14.19 3.29
CA LEU A 166 12.18 15.12 2.49
C LEU A 166 12.76 15.30 1.08
N PHE A 167 14.07 15.51 0.98
CA PHE A 167 14.72 15.64 -0.32
C PHE A 167 14.58 14.36 -1.15
N ALA A 168 14.73 13.18 -0.55
CA ALA A 168 14.58 11.91 -1.25
C ALA A 168 13.14 11.71 -1.76
N VAL A 169 12.13 11.96 -0.92
CA VAL A 169 10.71 11.76 -1.26
C VAL A 169 10.25 12.77 -2.30
N PHE A 170 10.45 14.08 -2.08
CA PHE A 170 10.01 15.11 -3.02
C PHE A 170 10.90 15.16 -4.27
N GLY A 171 12.19 14.82 -4.15
CA GLY A 171 13.09 14.69 -5.30
C GLY A 171 12.68 13.52 -6.20
N SER A 172 12.33 12.37 -5.62
CA SER A 172 11.80 11.24 -6.41
C SER A 172 10.48 11.57 -7.08
N LEU A 173 9.58 12.30 -6.41
CA LEU A 173 8.34 12.80 -7.00
C LEU A 173 8.62 13.71 -8.20
N ALA A 174 9.56 14.64 -8.09
CA ALA A 174 9.93 15.53 -9.21
C ALA A 174 10.44 14.72 -10.41
N ILE A 175 11.30 13.73 -10.19
CA ILE A 175 11.77 12.83 -11.24
C ILE A 175 10.61 12.04 -11.85
N GLN A 176 9.70 11.49 -11.03
CA GLN A 176 8.51 10.79 -11.51
C GLN A 176 7.63 11.67 -12.41
N VAL A 177 7.41 12.93 -12.03
CA VAL A 177 6.63 13.89 -12.84
C VAL A 177 7.30 14.14 -14.19
N ILE A 178 8.63 14.31 -14.21
CA ILE A 178 9.39 14.52 -15.45
C ILE A 178 9.26 13.27 -16.35
N LEU A 179 9.45 12.08 -15.79
CA LEU A 179 9.32 10.82 -16.53
C LEU A 179 7.90 10.61 -17.03
N ALA A 180 6.88 10.86 -16.18
CA ALA A 180 5.48 10.76 -16.56
C ALA A 180 5.13 11.71 -17.72
N ARG A 181 5.71 12.91 -17.74
CA ARG A 181 5.55 13.86 -18.86
C ARG A 181 6.21 13.38 -20.13
N ILE A 182 7.42 12.82 -20.06
CA ILE A 182 8.16 12.29 -21.21
C ILE A 182 7.40 11.11 -21.82
N PHE A 183 6.95 10.16 -20.97
CA PHE A 183 6.21 8.97 -21.42
C PHE A 183 4.72 9.20 -21.63
N ARG A 184 4.23 10.45 -21.46
CA ARG A 184 2.82 10.82 -21.58
C ARG A 184 1.89 9.97 -20.71
N ILE A 185 2.34 9.65 -19.50
CA ILE A 185 1.56 8.93 -18.51
C ILE A 185 0.49 9.88 -17.96
N ASP A 186 -0.70 9.36 -17.77
CA ASP A 186 -1.82 10.07 -17.18
C ASP A 186 -1.55 10.52 -15.73
N ALA A 187 -2.08 11.71 -15.37
CA ALA A 187 -1.85 12.29 -14.05
C ALA A 187 -2.33 11.39 -12.90
N ASP A 188 -3.51 10.79 -13.05
CA ASP A 188 -4.11 9.96 -12.01
C ASP A 188 -3.32 8.67 -11.80
N THR A 189 -2.88 8.05 -12.89
CA THR A 189 -2.00 6.86 -12.87
C THR A 189 -0.68 7.17 -12.17
N MET A 190 -0.06 8.33 -12.48
CA MET A 190 1.20 8.75 -11.85
C MET A 190 1.02 8.98 -10.34
N VAL A 191 -0.07 9.63 -9.90
CA VAL A 191 -0.34 9.88 -8.49
C VAL A 191 -0.57 8.56 -7.74
N ILE A 192 -1.35 7.64 -8.29
CA ILE A 192 -1.59 6.31 -7.69
C ILE A 192 -0.27 5.54 -7.57
N ALA A 193 0.53 5.49 -8.62
CA ALA A 193 1.83 4.83 -8.60
C ALA A 193 2.75 5.44 -7.53
N SER A 194 2.80 6.77 -7.43
CA SER A 194 3.61 7.48 -6.45
C SER A 194 3.20 7.17 -5.01
N VAL A 195 1.88 7.14 -4.72
CA VAL A 195 1.36 6.74 -3.39
C VAL A 195 1.70 5.30 -3.08
N THR A 196 1.56 4.41 -4.06
CA THR A 196 1.86 2.98 -3.88
C THR A 196 3.32 2.75 -3.50
N PHE A 197 4.26 3.49 -4.12
CA PHE A 197 5.70 3.31 -3.89
C PHE A 197 6.21 4.04 -2.63
N ILE A 198 5.67 5.21 -2.31
CA ILE A 198 6.15 6.04 -1.19
C ILE A 198 5.38 5.73 0.09
N ASN A 199 4.03 5.74 0.04
CA ASN A 199 3.19 5.56 1.23
C ASN A 199 2.71 4.12 1.46
N SER A 200 2.94 3.21 0.54
CA SER A 200 2.47 1.83 0.55
C SER A 200 1.06 1.62 -0.04
N PRO A 201 0.78 0.42 -0.56
CA PRO A 201 -0.49 0.07 -1.21
C PRO A 201 -1.78 0.33 -0.40
N PRO A 202 -1.78 0.21 0.95
CA PRO A 202 -2.98 0.48 1.76
C PRO A 202 -3.58 1.88 1.59
N PHE A 203 -2.78 2.87 1.18
CA PHE A 203 -3.26 4.25 0.99
C PHE A 203 -3.90 4.50 -0.38
N VAL A 204 -3.77 3.55 -1.32
CA VAL A 204 -4.32 3.68 -2.67
C VAL A 204 -5.84 3.86 -2.70
N PRO A 205 -6.65 3.07 -1.98
CA PRO A 205 -8.11 3.25 -1.98
C PRO A 205 -8.55 4.64 -1.51
N MET A 206 -7.88 5.18 -0.47
CA MET A 206 -8.15 6.54 0.02
C MET A 206 -7.82 7.59 -1.04
N MET A 207 -6.72 7.42 -1.78
CA MET A 207 -6.32 8.33 -2.84
C MET A 207 -7.31 8.29 -4.01
N VAL A 208 -7.74 7.11 -4.43
CA VAL A 208 -8.74 6.92 -5.49
C VAL A 208 -10.06 7.59 -5.11
N ALA A 209 -10.54 7.40 -3.87
CA ALA A 209 -11.74 8.07 -3.36
C ALA A 209 -11.60 9.60 -3.39
N ALA A 210 -10.45 10.15 -2.99
CA ALA A 210 -10.18 11.58 -3.05
C ALA A 210 -10.15 12.15 -4.49
N MET A 211 -9.68 11.35 -5.46
CA MET A 211 -9.66 11.74 -6.87
C MET A 211 -11.06 11.74 -7.49
N LYS A 212 -11.92 10.77 -7.15
CA LYS A 212 -13.33 10.72 -7.59
C LYS A 212 -14.11 11.94 -7.09
N ASN A 213 -13.89 12.39 -5.86
CA ASN A 213 -14.56 13.56 -5.29
C ASN A 213 -14.06 14.92 -5.84
N LYS A 214 -12.96 14.95 -6.59
CA LYS A 214 -12.38 16.19 -7.15
C LYS A 214 -12.51 16.29 -8.66
N SER A 215 -13.16 15.33 -9.31
CA SER A 215 -13.57 15.40 -10.71
C SER A 215 -14.96 16.01 -10.85
#